data_2e392404f4451af3ba5ca61d860087e6
#
_entry.id   2e392404f4451af3ba5ca61d860087e6
#
_cell.length_a   1.000
_cell.length_b   1.000
_cell.length_c   1.000
_cell.angle_alpha   90.00
_cell.angle_beta   90.00
_cell.angle_gamma   90.00
#
_symmetry.space_group_name_H-M   'P 1'
#
loop_
_entity.id
_entity.type
_entity.pdbx_description
1 polymer ?
#
loop_
_entity_poly.entity_id
_entity_poly.type
_entity_poly.pdbx_seq_one_letter_code
_entity_poly.pdbx_strand_id
1 'polypeptide(L)'
;NLEIVTTTSNKYSTSFGFTEEEVRNALQLFGLQDQADNVKKWYDGFCFGNKSDIYNPWSITKYLDTGKFDSYWVNTSSNSLIDKLIQGGTSDIKIAMEDLLEGKTIETAIDEEIIFEQLENNSAAVWSLLLACGYLKVNKASKDGAGGNYILSLTNFEVQNMFRRMIQGWFGNVSV
;
A
#
# COMPACT_ATOMS: atom_id res chain seq x y z
N ASN A 1 -0.79 -9.08 30.76
CA ASN A 1 -1.83 -8.74 29.78
C ASN A 1 -1.16 -8.53 28.43
N LEU A 2 -1.57 -9.28 27.41
CA LEU A 2 -1.17 -9.06 26.03
C LEU A 2 -2.03 -7.91 25.49
N GLU A 3 -1.41 -6.86 24.97
CA GLU A 3 -2.08 -5.77 24.28
C GLU A 3 -1.88 -5.95 22.76
N ILE A 4 -2.97 -5.97 22.01
CA ILE A 4 -2.93 -6.04 20.55
C ILE A 4 -2.89 -4.61 20.03
N VAL A 5 -1.84 -4.28 19.25
CA VAL A 5 -1.68 -3.01 18.57
C VAL A 5 -1.84 -3.27 17.07
N THR A 6 -2.86 -2.68 16.47
CA THR A 6 -3.17 -2.79 15.04
C THR A 6 -2.69 -1.56 14.27
N THR A 7 -2.76 -1.59 12.96
CA THR A 7 -2.46 -0.43 12.09
C THR A 7 -3.37 0.77 12.36
N THR A 8 -4.54 0.55 12.95
CA THR A 8 -5.49 1.62 13.36
C THR A 8 -5.19 2.20 14.73
N SER A 9 -4.29 1.59 15.51
CA SER A 9 -3.94 2.04 16.87
C SER A 9 -3.06 3.29 16.83
N ASN A 10 -3.35 4.27 17.71
CA ASN A 10 -2.50 5.45 17.85
C ASN A 10 -1.19 5.16 18.59
N LYS A 11 -1.13 4.07 19.35
CA LYS A 11 0.06 3.65 20.08
C LYS A 11 1.12 3.16 19.11
N TYR A 12 2.33 3.69 19.21
CA TYR A 12 3.47 3.42 18.32
C TYR A 12 3.28 3.84 16.85
N SER A 13 2.33 4.72 16.53
CA SER A 13 2.01 5.12 15.16
C SER A 13 3.19 5.74 14.39
N THR A 14 4.23 6.24 15.06
CA THR A 14 5.46 6.77 14.45
C THR A 14 6.65 5.80 14.54
N SER A 15 6.45 4.57 15.04
CA SER A 15 7.54 3.60 15.26
C SER A 15 7.69 2.59 14.11
N PHE A 16 6.80 2.63 13.12
CA PHE A 16 6.76 1.66 12.02
C PHE A 16 7.33 2.17 10.70
N GLY A 17 7.81 3.43 10.68
CA GLY A 17 8.39 4.03 9.48
C GLY A 17 9.02 5.38 9.78
N PHE A 18 9.58 6.00 8.74
CA PHE A 18 10.11 7.36 8.85
C PHE A 18 8.99 8.39 8.73
N THR A 19 9.06 9.43 9.55
CA THR A 19 8.20 10.60 9.44
C THR A 19 8.67 11.51 8.28
N GLU A 20 7.80 12.42 7.83
CA GLU A 20 8.15 13.42 6.81
C GLU A 20 9.37 14.25 7.21
N GLU A 21 9.48 14.63 8.47
CA GLU A 21 10.62 15.42 8.99
C GLU A 21 11.93 14.65 8.92
N GLU A 22 11.93 13.37 9.32
CA GLU A 22 13.11 12.49 9.23
C GLU A 22 13.56 12.31 7.79
N VAL A 23 12.61 12.08 6.86
CA VAL A 23 12.92 11.94 5.43
C VAL A 23 13.50 13.24 4.86
N ARG A 24 12.92 14.41 5.16
CA ARG A 24 13.45 15.70 4.71
C ARG A 24 14.86 15.96 5.22
N ASN A 25 15.12 15.67 6.49
CA ASN A 25 16.45 15.78 7.08
C ASN A 25 17.45 14.84 6.41
N ALA A 26 17.07 13.59 6.14
CA ALA A 26 17.91 12.64 5.43
C ALA A 26 18.21 13.11 4.00
N LEU A 27 17.22 13.58 3.25
CA LEU A 27 17.41 14.12 1.89
C LEU A 27 18.39 15.29 1.89
N GLN A 28 18.32 16.18 2.88
CA GLN A 28 19.25 17.30 3.01
C GLN A 28 20.68 16.81 3.26
N LEU A 29 20.88 15.83 4.13
CA LEU A 29 22.20 15.26 4.41
C LEU A 29 22.84 14.60 3.18
N PHE A 30 22.03 14.04 2.28
CA PHE A 30 22.48 13.40 1.05
C PHE A 30 22.52 14.35 -0.17
N GLY A 31 22.18 15.65 0.01
CA GLY A 31 22.15 16.61 -1.09
C GLY A 31 21.02 16.40 -2.09
N LEU A 32 19.94 15.74 -1.67
CA LEU A 32 18.77 15.35 -2.49
C LEU A 32 17.51 16.15 -2.13
N GLN A 33 17.63 17.29 -1.46
CA GLN A 33 16.49 18.08 -0.98
C GLN A 33 15.52 18.50 -2.11
N ASP A 34 16.04 18.73 -3.32
CA ASP A 34 15.21 19.08 -4.49
C ASP A 34 14.31 17.95 -4.98
N GLN A 35 14.52 16.73 -4.48
CA GLN A 35 13.72 15.56 -4.81
C GLN A 35 12.60 15.27 -3.80
N ALA A 36 12.40 16.11 -2.79
CA ALA A 36 11.47 15.86 -1.69
C ALA A 36 10.03 15.55 -2.19
N ASP A 37 9.52 16.30 -3.16
CA ASP A 37 8.18 16.08 -3.72
C ASP A 37 8.07 14.79 -4.50
N ASN A 38 9.13 14.40 -5.23
CA ASN A 38 9.18 13.12 -5.93
C ASN A 38 9.28 11.96 -4.95
N VAL A 39 10.10 12.08 -3.90
CA VAL A 39 10.22 11.09 -2.82
C VAL A 39 8.88 10.91 -2.11
N LYS A 40 8.16 12.00 -1.84
CA LYS A 40 6.82 11.96 -1.28
C LYS A 40 5.86 11.17 -2.18
N LYS A 41 5.80 11.49 -3.46
CA LYS A 41 4.96 10.80 -4.42
C LYS A 41 5.25 9.29 -4.51
N TRP A 42 6.52 8.92 -4.44
CA TRP A 42 6.95 7.54 -4.60
C TRP A 42 6.76 6.68 -3.35
N TYR A 43 7.04 7.22 -2.16
CA TYR A 43 7.29 6.41 -0.97
C TYR A 43 6.46 6.78 0.26
N ASP A 44 5.72 7.90 0.22
CA ASP A 44 4.80 8.28 1.27
C ASP A 44 3.48 7.51 1.20
N GLY A 45 2.67 7.65 2.24
CA GLY A 45 1.25 7.28 2.24
C GLY A 45 0.88 6.17 3.19
N PHE A 46 1.80 5.65 4.01
CA PHE A 46 1.42 4.75 5.09
C PHE A 46 0.74 5.54 6.21
N CYS A 47 -0.34 4.98 6.73
CA CYS A 47 -1.09 5.54 7.84
C CYS A 47 -1.11 4.55 9.00
N PHE A 48 -0.76 5.02 10.19
CA PHE A 48 -0.82 4.24 11.42
C PHE A 48 -1.59 5.03 12.47
N GLY A 49 -2.75 4.53 12.87
CA GLY A 49 -3.66 5.25 13.76
C GLY A 49 -4.07 6.59 13.17
N ASN A 50 -3.77 7.68 13.86
CA ASN A 50 -4.05 9.06 13.42
C ASN A 50 -2.85 9.74 12.72
N LYS A 51 -1.77 9.02 12.45
CA LYS A 51 -0.59 9.54 11.76
C LYS A 51 -0.61 9.13 10.30
N SER A 52 -0.57 10.12 9.42
CA SER A 52 -0.33 10.02 7.99
C SER A 52 1.14 10.36 7.68
N ASP A 53 1.49 10.31 6.41
CA ASP A 53 2.82 10.70 5.91
C ASP A 53 3.95 9.88 6.58
N ILE A 54 3.75 8.58 6.71
CA ILE A 54 4.76 7.63 7.16
C ILE A 54 5.36 6.93 5.93
N TYR A 55 6.69 6.89 5.88
CA TYR A 55 7.46 6.33 4.77
C TYR A 55 8.05 4.97 5.13
N ASN A 56 8.08 4.06 4.16
CA ASN A 56 8.76 2.77 4.34
C ASN A 56 10.28 2.97 4.47
N PRO A 57 10.91 2.53 5.58
CA PRO A 57 12.34 2.75 5.81
C PRO A 57 13.22 2.10 4.75
N TRP A 58 12.83 0.91 4.25
CA TRP A 58 13.60 0.21 3.24
C TRP A 58 13.66 0.98 1.92
N SER A 59 12.52 1.49 1.45
CA SER A 59 12.44 2.25 0.21
C SER A 59 13.22 3.57 0.31
N ILE A 60 13.11 4.29 1.42
CA ILE A 60 13.87 5.52 1.65
C ILE A 60 15.37 5.23 1.71
N THR A 61 15.80 4.23 2.47
CA THR A 61 17.23 3.87 2.57
C THR A 61 17.80 3.49 1.21
N LYS A 62 17.07 2.70 0.42
CA LYS A 62 17.50 2.33 -0.93
C LYS A 62 17.55 3.50 -1.89
N TYR A 63 16.58 4.42 -1.80
CA TYR A 63 16.60 5.64 -2.59
C TYR A 63 17.81 6.51 -2.25
N LEU A 64 18.10 6.73 -0.97
CA LEU A 64 19.26 7.50 -0.53
C LEU A 64 20.60 6.89 -0.99
N ASP A 65 20.69 5.56 -1.00
CA ASP A 65 21.88 4.82 -1.45
C ASP A 65 22.10 4.90 -2.96
N THR A 66 21.02 4.83 -3.75
CA THR A 66 21.11 4.69 -5.21
C THR A 66 20.84 5.98 -5.98
N GLY A 67 20.13 6.94 -5.40
CA GLY A 67 19.59 8.13 -6.08
C GLY A 67 18.54 7.83 -7.16
N LYS A 68 18.03 6.59 -7.24
CA LYS A 68 17.11 6.16 -8.28
C LYS A 68 15.73 5.86 -7.69
N PHE A 69 14.68 6.26 -8.41
CA PHE A 69 13.32 5.87 -8.07
C PHE A 69 13.02 4.48 -8.62
N ASP A 70 12.62 3.57 -7.76
CA ASP A 70 12.18 2.21 -8.13
C ASP A 70 11.28 1.64 -7.03
N SER A 71 10.64 0.50 -7.34
CA SER A 71 9.83 -0.26 -6.40
C SER A 71 10.72 -1.18 -5.57
N TYR A 72 11.17 -0.71 -4.42
CA TYR A 72 12.11 -1.43 -3.56
C TYR A 72 11.44 -2.36 -2.56
N TRP A 73 10.48 -1.83 -1.79
CA TRP A 73 9.80 -2.59 -0.74
C TRP A 73 8.89 -3.68 -1.31
N VAL A 74 8.17 -3.36 -2.37
CA VAL A 74 7.17 -4.26 -2.95
C VAL A 74 7.76 -5.41 -3.77
N ASN A 75 9.07 -5.44 -4.01
CA ASN A 75 9.75 -6.55 -4.69
C ASN A 75 10.13 -7.70 -3.74
N THR A 76 9.31 -7.96 -2.71
CA THR A 76 9.53 -9.03 -1.74
C THR A 76 8.69 -10.28 -2.07
N SER A 77 9.00 -11.41 -1.42
CA SER A 77 8.37 -12.72 -1.68
C SER A 77 6.85 -12.78 -1.44
N SER A 78 6.29 -11.83 -0.70
CA SER A 78 4.84 -11.73 -0.45
C SER A 78 4.02 -11.37 -1.68
N ASN A 79 4.64 -10.81 -2.74
CA ASN A 79 3.93 -10.43 -3.95
C ASN A 79 3.31 -11.60 -4.71
N SER A 80 3.87 -12.81 -4.57
CA SER A 80 3.33 -13.99 -5.27
C SER A 80 1.93 -14.39 -4.78
N LEU A 81 1.61 -14.13 -3.51
CA LEU A 81 0.25 -14.36 -3.00
C LEU A 81 -0.72 -13.32 -3.56
N ILE A 82 -0.33 -12.05 -3.51
CA ILE A 82 -1.15 -10.95 -4.03
C ILE A 82 -1.40 -11.12 -5.54
N ASP A 83 -0.36 -11.49 -6.29
CA ASP A 83 -0.46 -11.78 -7.73
C ASP A 83 -1.52 -12.86 -8.01
N LYS A 84 -1.46 -13.97 -7.30
CA LYS A 84 -2.44 -15.07 -7.44
C LYS A 84 -3.86 -14.64 -7.08
N LEU A 85 -4.02 -13.85 -6.00
CA LEU A 85 -5.33 -13.39 -5.55
C LEU A 85 -5.99 -12.44 -6.56
N ILE A 86 -5.22 -11.53 -7.17
CA ILE A 86 -5.75 -10.59 -8.16
C ILE A 86 -5.96 -11.28 -9.51
N GLN A 87 -5.01 -12.10 -9.96
CA GLN A 87 -5.11 -12.84 -11.22
C GLN A 87 -6.27 -13.82 -11.20
N GLY A 88 -6.44 -14.59 -10.09
CA GLY A 88 -7.55 -15.54 -9.87
C GLY A 88 -8.85 -14.88 -9.44
N GLY A 89 -8.84 -13.59 -9.14
CA GLY A 89 -10.00 -12.85 -8.65
C GLY A 89 -11.13 -12.75 -9.66
N THR A 90 -12.30 -12.44 -9.15
CA THR A 90 -13.54 -12.20 -9.92
C THR A 90 -13.42 -10.95 -10.79
N SER A 91 -14.37 -10.74 -11.72
CA SER A 91 -14.37 -9.59 -12.63
C SER A 91 -14.43 -8.25 -11.89
N ASP A 92 -15.12 -8.20 -10.75
CA ASP A 92 -15.21 -7.01 -9.90
C ASP A 92 -13.86 -6.63 -9.27
N ILE A 93 -13.06 -7.61 -8.84
CA ILE A 93 -11.70 -7.36 -8.35
C ILE A 93 -10.82 -6.79 -9.48
N LYS A 94 -10.93 -7.30 -10.69
CA LYS A 94 -10.14 -6.83 -11.83
C LYS A 94 -10.51 -5.40 -12.23
N ILE A 95 -11.81 -5.09 -12.31
CA ILE A 95 -12.31 -3.74 -12.59
C ILE A 95 -11.86 -2.76 -11.50
N ALA A 96 -12.01 -3.14 -10.23
CA ALA A 96 -11.59 -2.29 -9.12
C ALA A 96 -10.06 -2.06 -9.12
N MET A 97 -9.26 -3.05 -9.53
CA MET A 97 -7.80 -2.88 -9.66
C MET A 97 -7.45 -1.94 -10.82
N GLU A 98 -8.18 -1.99 -11.95
CA GLU A 98 -8.01 -1.06 -13.06
C GLU A 98 -8.30 0.38 -12.60
N ASP A 99 -9.42 0.59 -11.89
CA ASP A 99 -9.76 1.91 -11.32
C ASP A 99 -8.67 2.43 -10.37
N LEU A 100 -8.15 1.59 -9.49
CA LEU A 100 -7.04 1.94 -8.59
C LEU A 100 -5.77 2.32 -9.36
N LEU A 101 -5.44 1.62 -10.45
CA LEU A 101 -4.27 1.92 -11.30
C LEU A 101 -4.42 3.20 -12.10
N GLU A 102 -5.66 3.61 -12.39
CA GLU A 102 -5.96 4.92 -12.98
C GLU A 102 -5.94 6.06 -11.95
N GLY A 103 -5.69 5.76 -10.68
CA GLY A 103 -5.66 6.73 -9.59
C GLY A 103 -7.04 7.05 -9.00
N LYS A 104 -8.06 6.27 -9.35
CA LYS A 104 -9.38 6.34 -8.73
C LYS A 104 -9.38 5.68 -7.35
N THR A 105 -10.50 5.74 -6.68
CA THR A 105 -10.74 5.11 -5.37
C THR A 105 -11.78 4.00 -5.49
N ILE A 106 -11.69 3.03 -4.58
CA ILE A 106 -12.74 2.02 -4.39
C ILE A 106 -13.42 2.22 -3.05
N GLU A 107 -14.68 1.83 -2.97
CA GLU A 107 -15.45 1.82 -1.72
C GLU A 107 -15.74 0.37 -1.35
N THR A 108 -15.34 -0.04 -0.14
CA THR A 108 -15.50 -1.42 0.32
C THR A 108 -15.57 -1.49 1.85
N ALA A 109 -16.21 -2.55 2.35
CA ALA A 109 -16.12 -2.91 3.76
C ALA A 109 -14.72 -3.47 4.05
N ILE A 110 -14.21 -3.21 5.25
CA ILE A 110 -12.95 -3.74 5.75
C ILE A 110 -13.23 -4.66 6.92
N ASP A 111 -12.65 -5.85 6.85
CA ASP A 111 -12.64 -6.81 7.93
C ASP A 111 -11.22 -6.88 8.50
N GLU A 112 -11.05 -6.51 9.76
CA GLU A 112 -9.76 -6.55 10.45
C GLU A 112 -9.40 -7.98 10.92
N GLU A 113 -10.38 -8.90 10.96
CA GLU A 113 -10.23 -10.31 11.36
C GLU A 113 -10.16 -11.23 10.14
N ILE A 114 -9.31 -10.95 9.17
CA ILE A 114 -9.22 -11.70 7.92
C ILE A 114 -8.81 -13.16 8.19
N ILE A 115 -9.63 -14.10 7.74
CA ILE A 115 -9.30 -15.52 7.70
C ILE A 115 -8.88 -15.89 6.26
N PHE A 116 -7.70 -16.48 6.08
CA PHE A 116 -7.15 -16.83 4.76
C PHE A 116 -8.10 -17.67 3.88
N GLU A 117 -8.96 -18.48 4.49
CA GLU A 117 -9.95 -19.30 3.78
C GLU A 117 -11.04 -18.47 3.07
N GLN A 118 -11.22 -17.21 3.44
CA GLN A 118 -12.22 -16.32 2.85
C GLN A 118 -11.71 -15.57 1.59
N LEU A 119 -10.40 -15.59 1.34
CA LEU A 119 -9.77 -14.80 0.26
C LEU A 119 -10.22 -15.23 -1.14
N GLU A 120 -10.56 -16.52 -1.34
CA GLU A 120 -10.92 -17.05 -2.67
C GLU A 120 -12.31 -16.62 -3.15
N ASN A 121 -13.23 -16.27 -2.22
CA ASN A 121 -14.64 -16.02 -2.53
C ASN A 121 -15.19 -14.68 -2.02
N ASN A 122 -14.34 -13.83 -1.43
CA ASN A 122 -14.75 -12.58 -0.81
C ASN A 122 -13.83 -11.43 -1.23
N SER A 123 -14.30 -10.58 -2.13
CA SER A 123 -13.53 -9.40 -2.58
C SER A 123 -13.17 -8.46 -1.43
N ALA A 124 -14.05 -8.27 -0.44
CA ALA A 124 -13.77 -7.45 0.74
C ALA A 124 -12.58 -7.99 1.55
N ALA A 125 -12.41 -9.32 1.63
CA ALA A 125 -11.26 -9.93 2.29
C ALA A 125 -9.95 -9.65 1.52
N VAL A 126 -9.98 -9.63 0.19
CA VAL A 126 -8.81 -9.27 -0.63
C VAL A 126 -8.40 -7.81 -0.37
N TRP A 127 -9.36 -6.89 -0.35
CA TRP A 127 -9.08 -5.46 -0.09
C TRP A 127 -8.60 -5.23 1.33
N SER A 128 -9.16 -5.94 2.31
CA SER A 128 -8.71 -5.89 3.71
C SER A 128 -7.26 -6.39 3.85
N LEU A 129 -6.90 -7.48 3.16
CA LEU A 129 -5.52 -7.97 3.13
C LEU A 129 -4.56 -6.95 2.49
N LEU A 130 -4.94 -6.36 1.35
CA LEU A 130 -4.12 -5.36 0.67
C LEU A 130 -3.91 -4.11 1.55
N LEU A 131 -4.95 -3.70 2.30
CA LEU A 131 -4.85 -2.62 3.27
C LEU A 131 -3.91 -2.99 4.42
N ALA A 132 -4.09 -4.17 5.03
CA ALA A 132 -3.25 -4.65 6.13
C ALA A 132 -1.77 -4.79 5.73
N CYS A 133 -1.50 -5.19 4.49
CA CYS A 133 -0.14 -5.29 3.94
C CYS A 133 0.45 -3.94 3.47
N GLY A 134 -0.30 -2.84 3.54
CA GLY A 134 0.18 -1.50 3.16
C GLY A 134 0.13 -1.19 1.65
N TYR A 135 -0.51 -2.02 0.83
CA TYR A 135 -0.71 -1.74 -0.59
C TYR A 135 -1.82 -0.72 -0.85
N LEU A 136 -2.77 -0.61 0.07
CA LEU A 136 -3.84 0.37 0.06
C LEU A 136 -3.73 1.30 1.26
N LYS A 137 -4.30 2.49 1.13
CA LYS A 137 -4.51 3.45 2.21
C LYS A 137 -5.95 3.91 2.28
N VAL A 138 -6.38 4.27 3.49
CA VAL A 138 -7.69 4.85 3.75
C VAL A 138 -7.65 6.35 3.42
N ASN A 139 -8.45 6.78 2.46
CA ASN A 139 -8.65 8.21 2.16
C ASN A 139 -9.74 8.80 3.06
N LYS A 140 -10.81 8.03 3.30
CA LYS A 140 -11.92 8.44 4.15
C LYS A 140 -12.63 7.20 4.69
N ALA A 141 -12.95 7.23 5.99
CA ALA A 141 -13.89 6.29 6.57
C ALA A 141 -15.31 6.85 6.42
N SER A 142 -16.27 6.01 6.03
CA SER A 142 -17.68 6.39 6.09
C SER A 142 -18.09 6.59 7.55
N LYS A 143 -18.85 7.65 7.84
CA LYS A 143 -19.24 8.02 9.21
C LYS A 143 -20.36 7.15 9.80
N ASP A 144 -20.91 6.23 9.02
CA ASP A 144 -22.00 5.37 9.49
C ASP A 144 -21.44 4.21 10.29
N GLY A 145 -21.64 4.27 11.59
CA GLY A 145 -21.04 3.40 12.60
C GLY A 145 -21.23 1.90 12.37
N ALA A 146 -20.34 1.09 12.97
CA ALA A 146 -20.33 -0.37 13.03
C ALA A 146 -20.56 -1.09 11.69
N GLY A 147 -19.49 -1.23 10.88
CA GLY A 147 -19.48 -1.91 9.59
C GLY A 147 -19.50 -0.96 8.38
N GLY A 148 -19.04 0.29 8.56
CA GLY A 148 -19.00 1.30 7.51
C GLY A 148 -18.02 0.96 6.38
N ASN A 149 -18.32 1.45 5.19
CA ASN A 149 -17.44 1.35 4.03
C ASN A 149 -16.27 2.32 4.16
N TYR A 150 -15.13 1.91 3.62
CA TYR A 150 -13.92 2.73 3.54
C TYR A 150 -13.66 3.09 2.09
N ILE A 151 -13.25 4.34 1.87
CA ILE A 151 -12.75 4.79 0.57
C ILE A 151 -11.25 4.59 0.55
N LEU A 152 -10.78 3.71 -0.32
CA LEU A 152 -9.40 3.27 -0.44
C LEU A 152 -8.77 3.73 -1.75
N SER A 153 -7.47 3.96 -1.73
CA SER A 153 -6.62 4.14 -2.92
C SER A 153 -5.32 3.37 -2.77
N LEU A 154 -4.55 3.24 -3.85
CA LEU A 154 -3.17 2.75 -3.76
C LEU A 154 -2.35 3.68 -2.87
N THR A 155 -1.46 3.08 -2.06
CA THR A 155 -0.69 3.81 -1.04
C THR A 155 0.15 4.90 -1.67
N ASN A 156 0.92 4.57 -2.72
CA ASN A 156 1.84 5.47 -3.38
C ASN A 156 2.22 4.99 -4.78
N PHE A 157 3.14 5.71 -5.43
CA PHE A 157 3.57 5.41 -6.79
C PHE A 157 4.43 4.13 -6.87
N GLU A 158 5.18 3.78 -5.83
CA GLU A 158 5.92 2.52 -5.72
C GLU A 158 4.98 1.31 -5.87
N VAL A 159 3.89 1.32 -5.12
CA VAL A 159 2.85 0.28 -5.17
C VAL A 159 2.14 0.27 -6.53
N GLN A 160 1.78 1.44 -7.07
CA GLN A 160 1.15 1.53 -8.39
C GLN A 160 2.04 0.95 -9.48
N ASN A 161 3.33 1.27 -9.46
CA ASN A 161 4.31 0.75 -10.43
C ASN A 161 4.48 -0.76 -10.32
N MET A 162 4.49 -1.30 -9.10
CA MET A 162 4.54 -2.74 -8.86
C MET A 162 3.33 -3.46 -9.49
N PHE A 163 2.10 -2.98 -9.22
CA PHE A 163 0.90 -3.61 -9.78
C PHE A 163 0.87 -3.50 -11.31
N ARG A 164 1.30 -2.39 -11.89
CA ARG A 164 1.42 -2.26 -13.36
C ARG A 164 2.37 -3.30 -13.96
N ARG A 165 3.56 -3.49 -13.36
CA ARG A 165 4.53 -4.50 -13.80
C ARG A 165 3.98 -5.92 -13.64
N MET A 166 3.29 -6.21 -12.55
CA MET A 166 2.64 -7.50 -12.28
C MET A 166 1.63 -7.83 -13.38
N ILE A 167 0.70 -6.92 -13.67
CA ILE A 167 -0.33 -7.10 -14.70
C ILE A 167 0.28 -7.22 -16.10
N GLN A 168 1.29 -6.42 -16.42
CA GLN A 168 2.02 -6.55 -17.68
C GLN A 168 2.68 -7.92 -17.83
N GLY A 169 3.18 -8.51 -16.73
CA GLY A 169 3.76 -9.85 -16.70
C GLY A 169 2.75 -10.94 -17.08
N TRP A 170 1.46 -10.77 -16.79
CA TRP A 170 0.44 -11.74 -17.15
C TRP A 170 0.27 -11.87 -18.69
N PHE A 171 0.45 -10.78 -19.40
CA PHE A 171 0.32 -10.75 -20.87
C PHE A 171 1.64 -11.04 -21.59
N GLY A 172 2.79 -10.82 -20.94
CA GLY A 172 4.12 -11.04 -21.54
C GLY A 172 4.48 -12.53 -21.70
N ASN A 173 3.81 -13.44 -21.02
CA ASN A 173 3.99 -14.89 -21.14
C ASN A 173 3.11 -15.53 -22.25
N VAL A 174 2.37 -14.73 -23.00
CA VAL A 174 1.57 -15.18 -24.17
C VAL A 174 2.36 -14.86 -25.44
N SER A 175 3.61 -15.28 -25.50
CA SER A 175 4.36 -15.34 -26.76
C SER A 175 4.46 -16.81 -27.15
N VAL A 176 3.80 -17.13 -28.25
CA VAL A 176 3.72 -18.39 -29.01
C VAL A 176 5.09 -19.04 -29.22
#